data_bd033f785b41344c12046740f44d9d18
#
_entry.id   bd033f785b41344c12046740f44d9d18
#
_cell.length_a   1.000
_cell.length_b   1.000
_cell.length_c   1.000
_cell.angle_alpha   90.00
_cell.angle_beta   90.00
_cell.angle_gamma   90.00
#
_symmetry.space_group_name_H-M   'P 1'
#
loop_
_entity.id
_entity.type
_entity.pdbx_description
1 polymer ?
#
loop_
_entity_poly.entity_id
_entity_poly.type
_entity_poly.pdbx_seq_one_letter_code
_entity_poly.pdbx_strand_id
1 'polypeptide(L)'
;VWGHLADRYGRKPMMIRASMVMTFTMGGLAFVPNVFWMLFLRILNGLFAGYVPNATALIASQAPQQRSGYALGTLSTGLTAGVLIGPLLGGAISEAFGMRGTFLLVGLILFICCLLTIFGLREDFQLIEKVEIMSFSQVFAKIPSKSLLIGLFVTSMIIQISAQSIAPILALYIRYLGQSDNILFYSGLIVSAMGFSSLLSTPYLGRLGDRIGNHRLLLM
;
A
#
# COMPACT_ATOMS: atom_id res chain seq x y z
N VAL A 1 7.01 8.42 -13.29
CA VAL A 1 7.99 9.47 -12.93
C VAL A 1 8.94 8.98 -11.87
N TRP A 2 8.45 8.55 -10.69
CA TRP A 2 9.32 8.17 -9.56
C TRP A 2 10.12 6.89 -9.77
N GLY A 3 9.60 5.91 -10.51
CA GLY A 3 10.35 4.68 -10.87
C GLY A 3 11.60 5.00 -11.70
N HIS A 4 11.46 5.89 -12.68
CA HIS A 4 12.59 6.33 -13.50
C HIS A 4 13.68 7.06 -12.70
N LEU A 5 13.28 7.88 -11.71
CA LEU A 5 14.26 8.48 -10.79
C LEU A 5 14.94 7.43 -9.90
N ALA A 6 14.18 6.40 -9.46
CA ALA A 6 14.73 5.31 -8.68
C ALA A 6 15.80 4.49 -9.44
N ASP A 7 15.58 4.29 -10.73
CA ASP A 7 16.54 3.59 -11.60
C ASP A 7 17.81 4.42 -11.87
N ARG A 8 17.72 5.76 -11.79
CA ARG A 8 18.84 6.69 -12.02
C ARG A 8 19.64 7.03 -10.77
N TYR A 9 18.97 7.21 -9.64
CA TYR A 9 19.58 7.69 -8.40
C TYR A 9 19.65 6.63 -7.29
N GLY A 10 19.13 5.44 -7.53
CA GLY A 10 19.02 4.37 -6.55
C GLY A 10 17.64 4.34 -5.87
N ARG A 11 17.30 3.17 -5.37
CA ARG A 11 16.00 2.92 -4.74
C ARG A 11 15.95 3.35 -3.28
N LYS A 12 17.08 3.23 -2.55
CA LYS A 12 17.20 3.66 -1.15
C LYS A 12 16.91 5.18 -0.98
N PRO A 13 17.50 6.11 -1.76
CA PRO A 13 17.15 7.53 -1.67
C PRO A 13 15.67 7.81 -1.93
N MET A 14 15.05 7.07 -2.85
CA MET A 14 13.63 7.22 -3.14
C MET A 14 12.73 6.71 -2.00
N MET A 15 13.15 5.64 -1.30
CA MET A 15 12.48 5.15 -0.10
C MET A 15 12.60 6.13 1.06
N ILE A 16 13.79 6.70 1.29
CA ILE A 16 14.03 7.72 2.33
C ILE A 16 13.14 8.93 2.07
N ARG A 17 13.13 9.45 0.84
CA ARG A 17 12.28 10.55 0.46
C ARG A 17 10.81 10.25 0.72
N ALA A 18 10.32 9.09 0.27
CA ALA A 18 8.92 8.70 0.45
C ALA A 18 8.56 8.59 1.95
N SER A 19 9.39 7.94 2.77
CA SER A 19 9.16 7.80 4.21
C SER A 19 9.22 9.14 4.94
N MET A 20 10.14 10.04 4.58
CA MET A 20 10.17 11.41 5.13
C MET A 20 8.88 12.17 4.84
N VAL A 21 8.44 12.22 3.57
CA VAL A 21 7.21 12.92 3.22
C VAL A 21 6.01 12.28 3.92
N MET A 22 5.94 10.95 4.00
CA MET A 22 4.88 10.26 4.74
C MET A 22 4.90 10.61 6.23
N THR A 23 6.06 10.71 6.85
CA THR A 23 6.22 11.13 8.25
C THR A 23 5.65 12.53 8.47
N PHE A 24 6.07 13.51 7.65
CA PHE A 24 5.60 14.90 7.77
C PHE A 24 4.12 15.04 7.44
N THR A 25 3.62 14.36 6.42
CA THR A 25 2.21 14.46 6.04
C THR A 25 1.30 13.80 7.07
N MET A 26 1.64 12.61 7.55
CA MET A 26 0.83 11.90 8.54
C MET A 26 0.91 12.55 9.92
N GLY A 27 2.11 12.92 10.39
CA GLY A 27 2.28 13.69 11.62
C GLY A 27 1.63 15.07 11.55
N GLY A 28 1.69 15.73 10.40
CA GLY A 28 1.06 17.03 10.15
C GLY A 28 -0.47 16.99 10.22
N LEU A 29 -1.11 15.85 9.89
CA LEU A 29 -2.56 15.68 10.04
C LEU A 29 -3.07 15.89 11.47
N ALA A 30 -2.22 15.69 12.48
CA ALA A 30 -2.59 15.94 13.88
C ALA A 30 -2.82 17.43 14.20
N PHE A 31 -2.20 18.35 13.44
CA PHE A 31 -2.23 19.78 13.65
C PHE A 31 -3.13 20.55 12.69
N VAL A 32 -3.84 19.85 11.81
CA VAL A 32 -4.66 20.44 10.76
C VAL A 32 -5.82 21.23 11.35
N PRO A 33 -5.98 22.53 11.02
CA PRO A 33 -7.07 23.37 11.53
C PRO A 33 -8.36 23.24 10.71
N ASN A 34 -8.28 22.86 9.44
CA ASN A 34 -9.43 22.77 8.54
C ASN A 34 -9.27 21.69 7.45
N VAL A 35 -10.38 21.40 6.76
CA VAL A 35 -10.46 20.36 5.73
C VAL A 35 -9.54 20.63 4.53
N PHE A 36 -9.28 21.88 4.18
CA PHE A 36 -8.43 22.23 3.04
C PHE A 36 -6.97 21.84 3.29
N TRP A 37 -6.45 22.07 4.51
CA TRP A 37 -5.14 21.61 4.91
C TRP A 37 -5.03 20.09 4.94
N MET A 38 -6.09 19.42 5.39
CA MET A 38 -6.16 17.95 5.36
C MET A 38 -6.08 17.45 3.90
N LEU A 39 -6.84 18.04 2.98
CA LEU A 39 -6.82 17.71 1.57
C LEU A 39 -5.43 17.94 0.97
N PHE A 40 -4.81 19.09 1.26
CA PHE A 40 -3.46 19.41 0.80
C PHE A 40 -2.43 18.35 1.23
N LEU A 41 -2.40 17.99 2.52
CA LEU A 41 -1.49 16.96 3.04
C LEU A 41 -1.77 15.58 2.41
N ARG A 42 -3.02 15.23 2.14
CA ARG A 42 -3.40 13.99 1.45
C ARG A 42 -2.94 13.97 0.00
N ILE A 43 -3.08 15.06 -0.72
CA ILE A 43 -2.56 15.20 -2.09
C ILE A 43 -1.04 15.07 -2.08
N LEU A 44 -0.36 15.78 -1.18
CA LEU A 44 1.09 15.73 -1.04
C LEU A 44 1.56 14.29 -0.75
N ASN A 45 0.91 13.60 0.18
CA ASN A 45 1.21 12.21 0.50
C ASN A 45 1.05 11.30 -0.73
N GLY A 46 -0.01 11.46 -1.50
CA GLY A 46 -0.24 10.69 -2.74
C GLY A 46 0.81 10.96 -3.81
N LEU A 47 1.19 12.23 -4.02
CA LEU A 47 2.20 12.62 -5.01
C LEU A 47 3.59 12.04 -4.70
N PHE A 48 3.95 11.93 -3.44
CA PHE A 48 5.25 11.46 -2.99
C PHE A 48 5.23 10.00 -2.49
N ALA A 49 4.11 9.30 -2.55
CA ALA A 49 4.02 7.89 -2.25
C ALA A 49 4.97 7.06 -3.12
N GLY A 50 5.29 5.84 -2.69
CA GLY A 50 6.14 4.94 -3.48
C GLY A 50 7.14 4.14 -2.67
N TYR A 51 7.02 4.13 -1.34
CA TYR A 51 7.91 3.33 -0.48
C TYR A 51 7.84 1.84 -0.82
N VAL A 52 6.64 1.27 -0.84
CA VAL A 52 6.43 -0.17 -1.07
C VAL A 52 6.90 -0.64 -2.45
N PRO A 53 6.57 0.02 -3.58
CA PRO A 53 7.10 -0.36 -4.88
C PRO A 53 8.62 -0.32 -4.95
N ASN A 54 9.25 0.69 -4.35
CA ASN A 54 10.71 0.79 -4.32
C ASN A 54 11.33 -0.30 -3.44
N ALA A 55 10.73 -0.64 -2.29
CA ALA A 55 11.17 -1.73 -1.43
C ALA A 55 11.09 -3.09 -2.16
N THR A 56 9.96 -3.35 -2.83
CA THR A 56 9.78 -4.57 -3.63
C THR A 56 10.81 -4.67 -4.74
N ALA A 57 11.05 -3.59 -5.44
CA ALA A 57 12.00 -3.52 -6.53
C ALA A 57 13.46 -3.66 -6.02
N LEU A 58 13.78 -3.07 -4.86
CA LEU A 58 15.10 -3.21 -4.23
C LEU A 58 15.38 -4.67 -3.83
N ILE A 59 14.42 -5.31 -3.16
CA ILE A 59 14.55 -6.73 -2.79
C ILE A 59 14.69 -7.61 -4.04
N ALA A 60 13.88 -7.36 -5.07
CA ALA A 60 13.95 -8.13 -6.33
C ALA A 60 15.31 -7.99 -7.04
N SER A 61 15.97 -6.83 -6.91
CA SER A 61 17.29 -6.61 -7.55
C SER A 61 18.48 -7.12 -6.73
N GLN A 62 18.38 -7.14 -5.41
CA GLN A 62 19.51 -7.50 -4.54
C GLN A 62 19.41 -8.94 -3.98
N ALA A 63 18.23 -9.53 -3.93
CA ALA A 63 18.09 -10.89 -3.45
C ALA A 63 18.68 -11.88 -4.47
N PRO A 64 19.50 -12.87 -4.02
CA PRO A 64 19.94 -13.95 -4.88
C PRO A 64 18.74 -14.66 -5.52
N GLN A 65 18.85 -15.06 -6.80
CA GLN A 65 17.74 -15.67 -7.54
C GLN A 65 17.08 -16.84 -6.79
N GLN A 66 17.89 -17.66 -6.08
CA GLN A 66 17.38 -18.80 -5.32
C GLN A 66 16.56 -18.42 -4.07
N ARG A 67 16.72 -17.19 -3.55
CA ARG A 67 16.03 -16.69 -2.34
C ARG A 67 15.11 -15.52 -2.60
N SER A 68 15.01 -15.06 -3.81
CA SER A 68 14.18 -13.91 -4.20
C SER A 68 12.69 -14.13 -3.85
N GLY A 69 12.15 -15.33 -4.12
CA GLY A 69 10.80 -15.70 -3.74
C GLY A 69 10.53 -15.62 -2.22
N TYR A 70 11.48 -16.12 -1.41
CA TYR A 70 11.38 -16.04 0.05
C TYR A 70 11.41 -14.60 0.55
N ALA A 71 12.33 -13.78 0.04
CA ALA A 71 12.48 -12.39 0.45
C ALA A 71 11.23 -11.56 0.08
N LEU A 72 10.71 -11.70 -1.14
CA LEU A 72 9.47 -11.06 -1.58
C LEU A 72 8.24 -11.58 -0.82
N GLY A 73 8.19 -12.87 -0.52
CA GLY A 73 7.15 -13.48 0.31
C GLY A 73 7.14 -12.89 1.72
N THR A 74 8.29 -12.71 2.35
CA THR A 74 8.42 -12.07 3.67
C THR A 74 7.92 -10.63 3.64
N LEU A 75 8.30 -9.84 2.62
CA LEU A 75 7.79 -8.48 2.44
C LEU A 75 6.27 -8.48 2.30
N SER A 76 5.72 -9.36 1.46
CA SER A 76 4.27 -9.48 1.25
C SER A 76 3.53 -9.88 2.53
N THR A 77 4.11 -10.75 3.34
CA THR A 77 3.56 -11.12 4.67
C THR A 77 3.49 -9.91 5.59
N GLY A 78 4.55 -9.09 5.63
CA GLY A 78 4.56 -7.85 6.41
C GLY A 78 3.48 -6.85 5.94
N LEU A 79 3.32 -6.69 4.63
CA LEU A 79 2.28 -5.83 4.05
C LEU A 79 0.87 -6.33 4.41
N THR A 80 0.64 -7.63 4.28
CA THR A 80 -0.65 -8.25 4.63
C THR A 80 -0.96 -8.11 6.12
N ALA A 81 0.05 -8.35 6.98
CA ALA A 81 -0.09 -8.15 8.42
C ALA A 81 -0.45 -6.69 8.77
N GLY A 82 0.19 -5.72 8.09
CA GLY A 82 -0.13 -4.30 8.24
C GLY A 82 -1.57 -3.95 7.86
N VAL A 83 -2.06 -4.48 6.75
CA VAL A 83 -3.45 -4.29 6.30
C VAL A 83 -4.45 -4.92 7.27
N LEU A 84 -4.09 -6.06 7.87
CA LEU A 84 -4.94 -6.80 8.80
C LEU A 84 -5.01 -6.15 10.19
N ILE A 85 -3.85 -5.82 10.74
CA ILE A 85 -3.72 -5.34 12.13
C ILE A 85 -3.89 -3.81 12.21
N GLY A 86 -3.52 -3.10 11.13
CA GLY A 86 -3.53 -1.64 11.07
C GLY A 86 -4.86 -1.00 11.47
N PRO A 87 -6.00 -1.38 10.86
CA PRO A 87 -7.30 -0.80 11.20
C PRO A 87 -7.73 -1.09 12.64
N LEU A 88 -7.43 -2.30 13.16
CA LEU A 88 -7.75 -2.66 14.54
C LEU A 88 -6.94 -1.82 15.53
N LEU A 89 -5.62 -1.74 15.34
CA LEU A 89 -4.76 -0.91 16.18
C LEU A 89 -5.10 0.56 16.03
N GLY A 90 -5.35 1.04 14.81
CA GLY A 90 -5.74 2.43 14.54
C GLY A 90 -7.05 2.81 15.23
N GLY A 91 -8.04 1.93 15.21
CA GLY A 91 -9.30 2.09 15.93
C GLY A 91 -9.10 2.14 17.45
N ALA A 92 -8.38 1.17 18.03
CA ALA A 92 -8.10 1.11 19.47
C ALA A 92 -7.30 2.32 19.97
N ILE A 93 -6.27 2.72 19.23
CA ILE A 93 -5.45 3.91 19.57
C ILE A 93 -6.29 5.18 19.46
N SER A 94 -7.16 5.27 18.47
CA SER A 94 -8.01 6.43 18.27
C SER A 94 -9.04 6.60 19.37
N GLU A 95 -9.56 5.52 19.95
CA GLU A 95 -10.43 5.57 21.13
C GLU A 95 -9.65 6.00 22.39
N ALA A 96 -8.41 5.50 22.56
CA ALA A 96 -7.61 5.79 23.75
C ALA A 96 -6.98 7.19 23.75
N PHE A 97 -6.45 7.64 22.62
CA PHE A 97 -5.64 8.86 22.48
C PHE A 97 -6.29 9.93 21.59
N GLY A 98 -7.47 9.65 21.04
CA GLY A 98 -8.14 10.50 20.09
C GLY A 98 -7.50 10.49 18.69
N MET A 99 -8.17 11.07 17.71
CA MET A 99 -7.71 11.09 16.32
C MET A 99 -6.35 11.78 16.14
N ARG A 100 -6.13 12.90 16.85
CA ARG A 100 -4.86 13.65 16.78
C ARG A 100 -3.69 12.81 17.31
N GLY A 101 -3.88 12.12 18.45
CA GLY A 101 -2.89 11.22 19.01
C GLY A 101 -2.55 10.07 18.09
N THR A 102 -3.53 9.52 17.38
CA THR A 102 -3.33 8.46 16.38
C THR A 102 -2.45 8.93 15.22
N PHE A 103 -2.71 10.11 14.67
CA PHE A 103 -1.87 10.66 13.59
C PHE A 103 -0.44 10.94 14.03
N LEU A 104 -0.23 11.43 15.25
CA LEU A 104 1.11 11.63 15.84
C LEU A 104 1.85 10.30 15.99
N LEU A 105 1.19 9.28 16.50
CA LEU A 105 1.77 7.96 16.69
C LEU A 105 2.13 7.32 15.37
N VAL A 106 1.26 7.40 14.36
CA VAL A 106 1.55 6.93 12.99
C VAL A 106 2.73 7.70 12.40
N GLY A 107 2.78 9.02 12.57
CA GLY A 107 3.91 9.84 12.15
C GLY A 107 5.22 9.41 12.81
N LEU A 108 5.19 9.10 14.11
CA LEU A 108 6.35 8.60 14.86
C LEU A 108 6.81 7.24 14.36
N ILE A 109 5.90 6.31 14.11
CA ILE A 109 6.23 4.98 13.54
C ILE A 109 6.88 5.14 12.16
N LEU A 110 6.33 6.00 11.31
CA LEU A 110 6.91 6.28 9.99
C LEU A 110 8.27 6.95 10.09
N PHE A 111 8.50 7.81 11.08
CA PHE A 111 9.80 8.38 11.35
C PHE A 111 10.83 7.31 11.76
N ILE A 112 10.45 6.39 12.64
CA ILE A 112 11.29 5.24 12.99
C ILE A 112 11.59 4.40 11.75
N CYS A 113 10.60 4.11 10.91
CA CYS A 113 10.81 3.41 9.63
C CYS A 113 11.77 4.17 8.71
N CYS A 114 11.70 5.50 8.69
CA CYS A 114 12.64 6.34 7.93
C CYS A 114 14.07 6.17 8.45
N LEU A 115 14.27 6.24 9.77
CA LEU A 115 15.58 6.04 10.40
C LEU A 115 16.12 4.63 10.13
N LEU A 116 15.28 3.62 10.24
CA LEU A 116 15.66 2.22 9.90
C LEU A 116 16.06 2.10 8.43
N THR A 117 15.39 2.82 7.54
CA THR A 117 15.75 2.83 6.10
C THR A 117 17.10 3.52 5.88
N ILE A 118 17.37 4.61 6.58
CA ILE A 118 18.64 5.36 6.46
C ILE A 118 19.82 4.52 6.97
N PHE A 119 19.71 3.98 8.18
CA PHE A 119 20.83 3.32 8.87
C PHE A 119 20.89 1.81 8.63
N GLY A 120 19.74 1.15 8.47
CA GLY A 120 19.66 -0.32 8.36
C GLY A 120 19.78 -0.83 6.92
N LEU A 121 19.35 -0.04 5.94
CA LEU A 121 19.34 -0.49 4.55
C LEU A 121 20.69 -0.16 3.88
N ARG A 122 21.29 -1.16 3.27
CA ARG A 122 22.46 -0.99 2.39
C ARG A 122 22.02 -1.29 0.97
N GLU A 123 22.27 -0.36 0.05
CA GLU A 123 22.02 -0.54 -1.38
C GLU A 123 23.36 -0.57 -2.11
N ASP A 124 23.64 -1.67 -2.78
CA ASP A 124 24.75 -1.78 -3.72
C ASP A 124 24.24 -1.29 -5.08
N PHE A 125 24.28 0.05 -5.24
CA PHE A 125 23.76 0.68 -6.44
C PHE A 125 24.74 0.49 -7.60
N GLN A 126 24.39 -0.41 -8.52
CA GLN A 126 25.05 -0.50 -9.82
C GLN A 126 24.22 0.32 -10.82
N LEU A 127 24.80 1.34 -11.40
CA LEU A 127 24.21 2.04 -12.53
C LEU A 127 23.96 1.00 -13.62
N ILE A 128 22.70 0.67 -13.83
CA ILE A 128 22.30 -0.10 -15.01
C ILE A 128 22.63 0.79 -16.22
N GLU A 129 23.68 0.43 -16.97
CA GLU A 129 24.00 1.05 -18.23
C GLU A 129 22.71 1.17 -19.05
N LYS A 130 22.54 2.33 -19.70
CA LYS A 130 21.38 2.74 -20.48
C LYS A 130 20.64 1.57 -21.14
N VAL A 131 19.73 0.94 -20.40
CA VAL A 131 18.66 0.21 -21.06
C VAL A 131 17.89 1.29 -21.81
N GLU A 132 17.84 1.20 -23.12
CA GLU A 132 17.03 2.06 -23.96
C GLU A 132 15.62 2.07 -23.37
N ILE A 133 15.28 3.17 -22.70
CA ILE A 133 13.98 3.30 -22.06
C ILE A 133 12.97 3.40 -23.20
N MET A 134 12.33 2.28 -23.50
CA MET A 134 11.24 2.28 -24.45
C MET A 134 10.20 3.32 -24.02
N SER A 135 9.87 4.23 -24.90
CA SER A 135 8.78 5.18 -24.68
C SER A 135 7.50 4.41 -24.37
N PHE A 136 6.67 4.96 -23.48
CA PHE A 136 5.37 4.36 -23.14
C PHE A 136 4.57 3.95 -24.38
N SER A 137 4.63 4.76 -25.43
CA SER A 137 4.03 4.49 -26.74
C SER A 137 4.59 3.22 -27.40
N GLN A 138 5.90 2.99 -27.33
CA GLN A 138 6.56 1.81 -27.91
C GLN A 138 6.25 0.54 -27.12
N VAL A 139 6.16 0.62 -25.79
CA VAL A 139 5.73 -0.50 -24.94
C VAL A 139 4.28 -0.87 -25.24
N PHE A 140 3.41 0.14 -25.33
CA PHE A 140 1.99 -0.06 -25.63
C PHE A 140 1.75 -0.60 -27.05
N ALA A 141 2.63 -0.24 -28.02
CA ALA A 141 2.57 -0.76 -29.39
C ALA A 141 2.94 -2.24 -29.49
N LYS A 142 3.83 -2.74 -28.62
CA LYS A 142 4.30 -4.14 -28.60
C LYS A 142 3.35 -5.11 -27.89
N ILE A 143 2.28 -4.63 -27.23
CA ILE A 143 1.33 -5.51 -26.55
C ILE A 143 0.40 -6.17 -27.56
N PRO A 144 0.35 -7.52 -27.63
CA PRO A 144 -0.42 -8.24 -28.63
C PRO A 144 -1.94 -8.03 -28.55
N SER A 145 -2.48 -7.84 -27.31
CA SER A 145 -3.91 -7.70 -27.05
C SER A 145 -4.21 -6.49 -26.17
N LYS A 146 -4.28 -5.31 -26.82
CA LYS A 146 -4.59 -4.04 -26.15
C LYS A 146 -5.96 -4.05 -25.46
N SER A 147 -6.95 -4.69 -26.11
CA SER A 147 -8.31 -4.81 -25.57
C SER A 147 -8.35 -5.59 -24.25
N LEU A 148 -7.60 -6.70 -24.17
CA LEU A 148 -7.48 -7.49 -22.95
C LEU A 148 -6.84 -6.67 -21.81
N LEU A 149 -5.77 -5.94 -22.12
CA LEU A 149 -5.08 -5.09 -21.14
C LEU A 149 -6.02 -4.01 -20.60
N ILE A 150 -6.71 -3.30 -21.49
CA ILE A 150 -7.68 -2.25 -21.09
C ILE A 150 -8.82 -2.87 -20.27
N GLY A 151 -9.33 -4.03 -20.68
CA GLY A 151 -10.36 -4.77 -19.94
C GLY A 151 -9.92 -5.09 -18.52
N LEU A 152 -8.70 -5.63 -18.34
CA LEU A 152 -8.14 -5.92 -17.02
C LEU A 152 -7.94 -4.65 -16.17
N PHE A 153 -7.49 -3.54 -16.76
CA PHE A 153 -7.38 -2.28 -16.05
C PHE A 153 -8.73 -1.75 -15.58
N VAL A 154 -9.73 -1.74 -16.45
CA VAL A 154 -11.08 -1.27 -16.12
C VAL A 154 -11.71 -2.13 -15.03
N THR A 155 -11.59 -3.45 -15.15
CA THR A 155 -12.10 -4.39 -14.13
C THR A 155 -11.40 -4.18 -12.79
N SER A 156 -10.08 -4.07 -12.77
CA SER A 156 -9.30 -3.81 -11.55
C SER A 156 -9.68 -2.46 -10.94
N MET A 157 -9.90 -1.44 -11.75
CA MET A 157 -10.33 -0.11 -11.29
C MET A 157 -11.71 -0.16 -10.63
N ILE A 158 -12.67 -0.85 -11.24
CA ILE A 158 -14.03 -1.03 -10.69
C ILE A 158 -13.98 -1.75 -9.35
N ILE A 159 -13.21 -2.85 -9.27
CA ILE A 159 -13.03 -3.62 -8.02
C ILE A 159 -12.43 -2.75 -6.92
N GLN A 160 -11.38 -1.97 -7.25
CA GLN A 160 -10.72 -1.10 -6.28
C GLN A 160 -11.63 0.04 -5.81
N ILE A 161 -12.39 0.67 -6.70
CA ILE A 161 -13.37 1.70 -6.33
C ILE A 161 -14.41 1.10 -5.39
N SER A 162 -14.98 -0.06 -5.72
CA SER A 162 -15.98 -0.73 -4.89
C SER A 162 -15.44 -1.07 -3.50
N ALA A 163 -14.24 -1.65 -3.42
CA ALA A 163 -13.61 -2.03 -2.16
C ALA A 163 -13.30 -0.82 -1.26
N GLN A 164 -12.80 0.28 -1.86
CA GLN A 164 -12.42 1.48 -1.10
C GLN A 164 -13.60 2.37 -0.73
N SER A 165 -14.74 2.23 -1.40
CA SER A 165 -15.96 3.01 -1.09
C SER A 165 -16.60 2.62 0.24
N ILE A 166 -16.37 1.42 0.73
CA ILE A 166 -16.98 0.92 1.96
C ILE A 166 -16.37 1.59 3.20
N ALA A 167 -15.05 1.76 3.22
CA ALA A 167 -14.33 2.24 4.40
C ALA A 167 -14.81 3.60 4.95
N PRO A 168 -15.01 4.65 4.13
CA PRO A 168 -15.48 5.95 4.65
C PRO A 168 -16.94 5.92 5.13
N ILE A 169 -17.77 5.02 4.58
CA ILE A 169 -19.20 4.93 4.92
C ILE A 169 -19.38 4.09 6.19
N LEU A 170 -18.47 3.17 6.48
CA LEU A 170 -18.60 2.19 7.56
C LEU A 170 -18.81 2.86 8.93
N ALA A 171 -18.04 3.88 9.27
CA ALA A 171 -18.16 4.59 10.53
C ALA A 171 -19.53 5.31 10.67
N LEU A 172 -20.04 5.89 9.59
CA LEU A 172 -21.35 6.52 9.56
C LEU A 172 -22.48 5.48 9.69
N TYR A 173 -22.31 4.33 9.07
CA TYR A 173 -23.27 3.24 9.13
C TYR A 173 -23.36 2.60 10.51
N ILE A 174 -22.23 2.42 11.20
CA ILE A 174 -22.18 1.94 12.60
C ILE A 174 -22.94 2.90 13.51
N ARG A 175 -22.74 4.22 13.31
CA ARG A 175 -23.49 5.24 14.06
C ARG A 175 -25.00 5.19 13.76
N TYR A 176 -25.38 4.96 12.51
CA TYR A 176 -26.78 4.82 12.11
C TYR A 176 -27.45 3.59 12.76
N LEU A 177 -26.70 2.49 12.97
CA LEU A 177 -27.17 1.29 13.67
C LEU A 177 -27.34 1.49 15.19
N GLY A 178 -27.16 2.71 15.70
CA GLY A 178 -27.39 3.05 17.11
C GLY A 178 -26.18 2.87 18.02
N GLN A 179 -25.02 2.46 17.49
CA GLN A 179 -23.78 2.41 18.26
C GLN A 179 -23.17 3.80 18.33
N SER A 180 -23.18 4.42 19.53
CA SER A 180 -22.59 5.74 19.76
C SER A 180 -21.17 5.68 20.32
N ASP A 181 -20.84 4.60 21.02
CA ASP A 181 -19.54 4.44 21.68
C ASP A 181 -18.60 3.55 20.86
N ASN A 182 -17.31 3.86 20.92
CA ASN A 182 -16.24 3.05 20.31
C ASN A 182 -16.41 2.81 18.79
N ILE A 183 -16.99 3.76 18.07
CA ILE A 183 -17.29 3.64 16.62
C ILE A 183 -16.01 3.30 15.81
N LEU A 184 -14.90 3.94 16.14
CA LEU A 184 -13.63 3.76 15.43
C LEU A 184 -13.04 2.37 15.67
N PHE A 185 -13.18 1.85 16.89
CA PHE A 185 -12.76 0.49 17.23
C PHE A 185 -13.59 -0.55 16.45
N TYR A 186 -14.91 -0.44 16.47
CA TYR A 186 -15.79 -1.35 15.71
C TYR A 186 -15.54 -1.27 14.21
N SER A 187 -15.31 -0.06 13.66
CA SER A 187 -14.93 0.11 12.26
C SER A 187 -13.61 -0.62 11.95
N GLY A 188 -12.61 -0.47 12.81
CA GLY A 188 -11.34 -1.15 12.69
C GLY A 188 -11.48 -2.69 12.74
N LEU A 189 -12.31 -3.18 13.66
CA LEU A 189 -12.57 -4.61 13.83
C LEU A 189 -13.25 -5.21 12.58
N ILE A 190 -14.25 -4.54 12.02
CA ILE A 190 -14.95 -4.99 10.81
C ILE A 190 -13.99 -5.03 9.61
N VAL A 191 -13.17 -3.98 9.41
CA VAL A 191 -12.19 -3.95 8.32
C VAL A 191 -11.13 -5.03 8.50
N SER A 192 -10.66 -5.26 9.72
CA SER A 192 -9.70 -6.33 10.04
C SER A 192 -10.31 -7.72 9.81
N ALA A 193 -11.59 -7.94 10.11
CA ALA A 193 -12.30 -9.20 9.85
C ALA A 193 -12.36 -9.51 8.35
N MET A 194 -12.59 -8.50 7.49
CA MET A 194 -12.50 -8.65 6.04
C MET A 194 -11.10 -9.08 5.59
N GLY A 195 -10.06 -8.44 6.12
CA GLY A 195 -8.67 -8.80 5.85
C GLY A 195 -8.33 -10.22 6.28
N PHE A 196 -8.82 -10.65 7.45
CA PHE A 196 -8.62 -11.99 7.97
C PHE A 196 -9.30 -13.06 7.08
N SER A 197 -10.53 -12.80 6.67
CA SER A 197 -11.24 -13.68 5.73
C SER A 197 -10.53 -13.81 4.39
N SER A 198 -10.01 -12.70 3.87
CA SER A 198 -9.20 -12.68 2.63
C SER A 198 -7.92 -13.51 2.77
N LEU A 199 -7.22 -13.40 3.89
CA LEU A 199 -5.98 -14.14 4.15
C LEU A 199 -6.23 -15.65 4.20
N LEU A 200 -7.34 -16.09 4.78
CA LEU A 200 -7.73 -17.50 4.81
C LEU A 200 -8.17 -18.00 3.42
N SER A 201 -8.90 -17.19 2.67
CA SER A 201 -9.47 -17.59 1.38
C SER A 201 -8.44 -17.63 0.26
N THR A 202 -7.46 -16.72 0.26
CA THR A 202 -6.49 -16.56 -0.83
C THR A 202 -5.72 -17.85 -1.17
N PRO A 203 -5.16 -18.62 -0.22
CA PRO A 203 -4.43 -19.84 -0.55
C PRO A 203 -5.34 -20.96 -1.08
N TYR A 204 -6.60 -20.99 -0.64
CA TYR A 204 -7.59 -21.96 -1.16
C TYR A 204 -7.97 -21.61 -2.59
N LEU A 205 -8.30 -20.35 -2.87
CA LEU A 205 -8.65 -19.87 -4.20
C LEU A 205 -7.46 -19.97 -5.17
N GLY A 206 -6.24 -19.69 -4.69
CA GLY A 206 -5.04 -19.86 -5.50
C GLY A 206 -4.86 -21.31 -5.95
N ARG A 207 -4.93 -22.29 -5.02
CA ARG A 207 -4.84 -23.72 -5.36
C ARG A 207 -5.98 -24.19 -6.27
N LEU A 208 -7.17 -23.64 -6.09
CA LEU A 208 -8.31 -23.93 -6.94
C LEU A 208 -8.10 -23.38 -8.35
N GLY A 209 -7.57 -22.16 -8.50
CA GLY A 209 -7.22 -21.55 -9.76
C GLY A 209 -6.17 -22.34 -10.54
N ASP A 210 -5.16 -22.89 -9.84
CA ASP A 210 -4.13 -23.74 -10.44
C ASP A 210 -4.74 -25.08 -10.98
N ARG A 211 -5.79 -25.59 -10.35
CA ARG A 211 -6.44 -26.86 -10.76
C ARG A 211 -7.47 -26.69 -11.88
N ILE A 212 -8.30 -25.65 -11.81
CA ILE A 212 -9.46 -25.45 -12.70
C ILE A 212 -9.12 -24.51 -13.86
N GLY A 213 -8.04 -23.74 -13.73
CA GLY A 213 -7.64 -22.67 -14.61
C GLY A 213 -8.21 -21.32 -14.18
N ASN A 214 -7.36 -20.30 -14.18
CA ASN A 214 -7.69 -18.96 -13.71
C ASN A 214 -8.90 -18.33 -14.42
N HIS A 215 -9.12 -18.68 -15.71
CA HIS A 215 -10.26 -18.16 -16.48
C HIS A 215 -11.60 -18.63 -15.93
N ARG A 216 -11.71 -19.90 -15.50
CA ARG A 216 -12.94 -20.44 -14.94
C ARG A 216 -13.20 -19.92 -13.52
N LEU A 217 -12.14 -19.71 -12.74
CA LEU A 217 -12.23 -19.14 -11.41
C LEU A 217 -12.74 -17.70 -11.41
N LEU A 218 -12.38 -16.91 -12.45
CA LEU A 218 -12.85 -15.53 -12.60
C LEU A 218 -14.33 -15.41 -12.99
N LEU A 219 -14.92 -16.49 -13.51
CA LEU A 219 -16.33 -16.55 -13.90
C LEU A 219 -17.25 -17.09 -12.82
N MET A 220 -16.70 -17.62 -11.70
CA MET A 220 -17.40 -18.04 -10.49
C MET A 220 -17.46 -16.93 -9.45
#